data_c7805a57848817eefca2dd8f35fa3631
#
_entry.id   c7805a57848817eefca2dd8f35fa3631
#
_cell.length_a   1.000
_cell.length_b   1.000
_cell.length_c   1.000
_cell.angle_alpha   90.00
_cell.angle_beta   90.00
_cell.angle_gamma   90.00
#
_symmetry.space_group_name_H-M   'P 1'
#
loop_
_entity.id
_entity.type
_entity.pdbx_description
1 polymer ?
#
loop_
_entity_poly.entity_id
_entity_poly.type
_entity_poly.pdbx_seq_one_letter_code
_entity_poly.pdbx_strand_id
1 'polypeptide(L)'
;MNMDENLIGSQPLINECVPNEITEKIKQLGVIKVSVHTPVYTMHKFWARRPWGVFRKIILMFTKPGDVILDPFAGGGVTLVEGLVTRRRVIAVDLNPLAVKIMRHEVKPLDVGLYRDAVKRLGKAIEPIAMKLYRARCPRCGKDAVALWTEYETITNKPIRLMVDCPYCGFSGVKNPEPGDLPPPPSLPEFKRIKVPPGDKTNDLLRRGIKYFDELFTPRNLYMVLRIKDEVEGLREFNEDVKSFLMFTLSSTLKWASKMSHLRGDIIEGWALHAYWIYPKYLEINVWRQFLNRVQAVIKGKEYANTYIGSYAKETKDIGELIRGEATYMIIQGDARRLPIPNESVDAVITDPPYGGNVNYAELSDYFLWLFNESAPKESEIIINSTRDLTIYDYERGLEEAFKECYRALKPGGLFISTFNSKDATVVGAFMLALKNAGFTFIGASPQPYLEAYETTFHAMQVDAMNFDFIFFYIKNETHHNSCNGKSNLTLNELREVLMHELELCKKRECIEKEYRAKVYPLLMRYFDQSKTMNEILQASRLFESIIKSESDYFKEVRRKIVNKRKRRR
;
A
#
# COMPACT_ATOMS: atom_id res chain seq x y z
N MET A 1 -1.57 20.47 -20.91
CA MET A 1 -2.12 20.12 -22.24
C MET A 1 -3.08 18.98 -22.00
N ASN A 2 -4.37 19.26 -22.14
CA ASN A 2 -5.45 18.33 -21.83
C ASN A 2 -5.24 17.01 -22.60
N MET A 3 -4.98 15.91 -21.89
CA MET A 3 -5.25 14.61 -22.47
C MET A 3 -6.77 14.54 -22.61
N ASP A 4 -7.21 14.33 -23.83
CA ASP A 4 -8.63 14.18 -24.14
C ASP A 4 -9.26 13.13 -23.19
N GLU A 5 -10.21 13.56 -22.39
CA GLU A 5 -11.06 12.72 -21.54
C GLU A 5 -11.79 11.63 -22.37
N ASN A 6 -11.70 11.70 -23.68
CA ASN A 6 -12.29 10.79 -24.66
C ASN A 6 -11.44 9.56 -25.02
N LEU A 7 -10.20 9.44 -24.50
CA LEU A 7 -9.26 8.38 -24.94
C LEU A 7 -9.27 7.11 -24.10
N ILE A 8 -9.84 7.14 -22.90
CA ILE A 8 -10.07 5.96 -22.08
C ILE A 8 -11.58 5.75 -22.07
N GLY A 9 -12.05 4.55 -22.38
CA GLY A 9 -13.48 4.21 -22.34
C GLY A 9 -14.04 4.59 -20.95
N SER A 10 -14.53 5.83 -20.84
CA SER A 10 -14.93 6.47 -19.60
C SER A 10 -16.28 5.95 -19.07
N GLN A 11 -16.91 5.05 -19.83
CA GLN A 11 -18.18 4.50 -19.39
C GLN A 11 -17.98 3.24 -18.55
N PRO A 12 -18.66 3.14 -17.40
CA PRO A 12 -18.63 1.95 -16.57
C PRO A 12 -19.23 0.76 -17.32
N LEU A 13 -18.62 -0.41 -17.15
CA LEU A 13 -19.23 -1.68 -17.52
C LEU A 13 -20.40 -1.92 -16.56
N ILE A 14 -21.62 -2.06 -17.04
CA ILE A 14 -22.81 -2.27 -16.22
C ILE A 14 -23.54 -3.53 -16.66
N ASN A 15 -23.98 -4.32 -15.69
CA ASN A 15 -24.93 -5.40 -15.90
C ASN A 15 -26.34 -4.82 -15.87
N GLU A 16 -27.02 -4.80 -17.01
CA GLU A 16 -28.35 -4.21 -17.21
C GLU A 16 -29.46 -4.93 -16.42
N CYS A 17 -29.16 -6.04 -15.78
CA CYS A 17 -30.11 -6.85 -15.02
C CYS A 17 -30.19 -6.51 -13.53
N VAL A 18 -29.60 -5.40 -13.09
CA VAL A 18 -29.51 -4.98 -11.68
C VAL A 18 -30.34 -3.70 -11.45
N PRO A 19 -30.79 -3.41 -10.22
CA PRO A 19 -31.63 -2.24 -9.92
C PRO A 19 -31.08 -0.92 -10.47
N ASN A 20 -31.92 -0.15 -11.16
CA ASN A 20 -31.55 1.11 -11.81
C ASN A 20 -30.89 2.11 -10.87
N GLU A 21 -31.27 2.18 -9.58
CA GLU A 21 -30.71 3.14 -8.62
C GLU A 21 -29.20 2.94 -8.42
N ILE A 22 -28.75 1.69 -8.27
CA ILE A 22 -27.31 1.38 -8.04
C ILE A 22 -26.53 1.65 -9.32
N THR A 23 -27.06 1.23 -10.48
CA THR A 23 -26.38 1.43 -11.76
C THR A 23 -26.24 2.91 -12.11
N GLU A 24 -27.26 3.74 -11.80
CA GLU A 24 -27.15 5.18 -11.97
C GLU A 24 -26.10 5.82 -11.05
N LYS A 25 -25.99 5.39 -9.79
CA LYS A 25 -24.91 5.83 -8.90
C LYS A 25 -23.51 5.46 -9.45
N ILE A 26 -23.37 4.26 -10.03
CA ILE A 26 -22.11 3.83 -10.66
C ILE A 26 -21.78 4.72 -11.86
N LYS A 27 -22.74 5.07 -12.70
CA LYS A 27 -22.55 6.01 -13.82
C LYS A 27 -22.13 7.39 -13.33
N GLN A 28 -22.77 7.89 -12.26
CA GLN A 28 -22.47 9.19 -11.66
C GLN A 28 -21.11 9.24 -10.93
N LEU A 29 -20.51 8.10 -10.61
CA LEU A 29 -19.21 8.06 -9.93
C LEU A 29 -18.14 8.79 -10.74
N GLY A 30 -18.10 8.59 -12.06
CA GLY A 30 -17.17 9.23 -12.97
C GLY A 30 -15.71 9.04 -12.56
N VAL A 31 -14.82 9.82 -13.13
CA VAL A 31 -13.40 9.83 -12.78
C VAL A 31 -13.20 10.61 -11.48
N ILE A 32 -12.57 9.97 -10.50
CA ILE A 32 -12.33 10.59 -9.19
C ILE A 32 -10.98 11.30 -9.20
N LYS A 33 -11.02 12.62 -9.19
CA LYS A 33 -9.80 13.44 -9.03
C LYS A 33 -9.42 13.47 -7.56
N VAL A 34 -8.24 12.98 -7.21
CA VAL A 34 -7.78 12.94 -5.82
C VAL A 34 -6.53 13.80 -5.68
N SER A 35 -6.49 14.58 -4.62
CA SER A 35 -5.35 15.41 -4.23
C SER A 35 -4.34 14.61 -3.38
N VAL A 36 -3.26 15.26 -2.99
CA VAL A 36 -2.18 14.73 -2.14
C VAL A 36 -2.74 13.99 -0.90
N HIS A 37 -2.02 12.98 -0.42
CA HIS A 37 -2.37 12.27 0.81
C HIS A 37 -2.60 13.20 2.00
N THR A 38 -3.65 12.93 2.78
CA THR A 38 -3.88 13.63 4.05
C THR A 38 -2.75 13.31 5.04
N PRO A 39 -2.47 14.19 6.02
CA PRO A 39 -1.36 14.00 6.96
C PRO A 39 -1.40 12.66 7.70
N VAL A 40 -2.57 12.10 7.98
CA VAL A 40 -2.71 10.83 8.70
C VAL A 40 -1.99 9.70 7.99
N TYR A 41 -2.05 9.62 6.67
CA TYR A 41 -1.41 8.56 5.89
C TYR A 41 0.10 8.75 5.71
N THR A 42 0.64 9.89 6.12
CA THR A 42 2.08 10.15 6.09
C THR A 42 2.80 9.69 7.35
N MET A 43 2.07 9.28 8.41
CA MET A 43 2.69 8.87 9.69
C MET A 43 3.53 7.60 9.57
N HIS A 44 3.13 6.65 8.75
CA HIS A 44 3.90 5.43 8.52
C HIS A 44 3.77 4.96 7.06
N LYS A 45 4.82 4.28 6.55
CA LYS A 45 4.75 3.63 5.26
C LYS A 45 3.89 2.36 5.36
N PHE A 46 2.97 2.20 4.40
CA PHE A 46 2.37 0.93 4.02
C PHE A 46 2.37 0.81 2.50
N TRP A 47 2.61 -0.38 1.94
CA TRP A 47 2.72 -0.56 0.50
C TRP A 47 1.36 -0.51 -0.17
N ALA A 48 1.35 -0.03 -1.42
CA ALA A 48 0.15 0.01 -2.25
C ALA A 48 -1.08 0.69 -1.60
N ARG A 49 -0.86 1.63 -0.67
CA ARG A 49 -1.95 2.38 -0.04
C ARG A 49 -2.75 3.12 -1.10
N ARG A 50 -4.04 2.90 -1.12
CA ARG A 50 -4.96 3.49 -2.08
C ARG A 50 -5.22 4.97 -1.84
N PRO A 51 -5.61 5.73 -2.89
CA PRO A 51 -5.98 7.13 -2.77
C PRO A 51 -7.23 7.29 -1.88
N TRP A 52 -7.08 8.00 -0.78
CA TRP A 52 -8.15 8.21 0.21
C TRP A 52 -9.44 8.79 -0.37
N GLY A 53 -9.33 9.71 -1.34
CA GLY A 53 -10.50 10.37 -1.93
C GLY A 53 -11.37 9.42 -2.76
N VAL A 54 -10.80 8.34 -3.31
CA VAL A 54 -11.57 7.28 -3.99
C VAL A 54 -12.46 6.57 -2.97
N PHE A 55 -11.88 6.13 -1.85
CA PHE A 55 -12.64 5.46 -0.79
C PHE A 55 -13.66 6.37 -0.14
N ARG A 56 -13.32 7.63 0.15
CA ARG A 56 -14.28 8.61 0.68
C ARG A 56 -15.47 8.80 -0.24
N LYS A 57 -15.25 8.93 -1.55
CA LYS A 57 -16.34 9.09 -2.51
C LYS A 57 -17.22 7.84 -2.60
N ILE A 58 -16.63 6.65 -2.62
CA ILE A 58 -17.36 5.37 -2.58
C ILE A 58 -18.23 5.31 -1.30
N ILE A 59 -17.64 5.55 -0.14
CA ILE A 59 -18.34 5.52 1.14
C ILE A 59 -19.53 6.49 1.15
N LEU A 60 -19.32 7.74 0.71
CA LEU A 60 -20.38 8.76 0.69
C LEU A 60 -21.53 8.42 -0.27
N MET A 61 -21.23 7.80 -1.43
CA MET A 61 -22.24 7.51 -2.45
C MET A 61 -23.04 6.24 -2.16
N PHE A 62 -22.41 5.23 -1.55
CA PHE A 62 -23.01 3.90 -1.43
C PHE A 62 -23.38 3.49 -0.01
N THR A 63 -23.09 4.33 0.99
CA THR A 63 -23.46 4.10 2.39
C THR A 63 -24.06 5.37 3.03
N LYS A 64 -24.64 5.22 4.23
CA LYS A 64 -25.23 6.31 5.02
C LYS A 64 -24.46 6.50 6.34
N PRO A 65 -24.50 7.68 6.99
CA PRO A 65 -23.98 7.83 8.35
C PRO A 65 -24.59 6.79 9.29
N GLY A 66 -23.75 6.15 10.10
CA GLY A 66 -24.15 5.08 11.01
C GLY A 66 -24.16 3.68 10.42
N ASP A 67 -24.02 3.49 9.09
CA ASP A 67 -23.83 2.17 8.50
C ASP A 67 -22.56 1.50 9.00
N VAL A 68 -22.56 0.17 9.08
CA VAL A 68 -21.42 -0.67 9.43
C VAL A 68 -20.71 -1.11 8.15
N ILE A 69 -19.49 -0.67 7.96
CA ILE A 69 -18.62 -1.05 6.83
C ILE A 69 -17.63 -2.11 7.31
N LEU A 70 -17.51 -3.19 6.54
CA LEU A 70 -16.45 -4.20 6.72
C LEU A 70 -15.36 -3.98 5.67
N ASP A 71 -14.10 -3.94 6.13
CA ASP A 71 -12.92 -4.09 5.28
C ASP A 71 -12.10 -5.30 5.76
N PRO A 72 -12.18 -6.46 5.05
CA PRO A 72 -11.49 -7.69 5.44
C PRO A 72 -10.00 -7.70 5.05
N PHE A 73 -9.51 -6.71 4.29
CA PHE A 73 -8.13 -6.53 3.86
C PHE A 73 -7.69 -5.08 4.09
N ALA A 74 -7.85 -4.60 5.32
CA ALA A 74 -7.81 -3.18 5.64
C ALA A 74 -6.44 -2.50 5.44
N GLY A 75 -5.35 -3.27 5.38
CA GLY A 75 -4.01 -2.78 5.07
C GLY A 75 -3.61 -1.54 5.85
N GLY A 76 -3.33 -0.47 5.12
CA GLY A 76 -2.98 0.83 5.71
C GLY A 76 -4.16 1.65 6.21
N GLY A 77 -5.35 1.07 6.41
CA GLY A 77 -6.48 1.68 7.11
C GLY A 77 -7.28 2.76 6.37
N VAL A 78 -7.23 2.80 5.03
CA VAL A 78 -7.93 3.86 4.28
C VAL A 78 -9.43 3.80 4.51
N THR A 79 -10.06 2.62 4.40
CA THR A 79 -11.50 2.44 4.66
C THR A 79 -11.84 2.82 6.10
N LEU A 80 -11.00 2.45 7.07
CA LEU A 80 -11.20 2.76 8.48
C LEU A 80 -11.23 4.27 8.71
N VAL A 81 -10.18 4.98 8.28
CA VAL A 81 -10.06 6.43 8.49
C VAL A 81 -11.20 7.18 7.77
N GLU A 82 -11.43 6.85 6.49
CA GLU A 82 -12.45 7.55 5.69
C GLU A 82 -13.88 7.22 6.15
N GLY A 83 -14.12 6.01 6.61
CA GLY A 83 -15.37 5.62 7.25
C GLY A 83 -15.66 6.45 8.50
N LEU A 84 -14.68 6.58 9.40
CA LEU A 84 -14.83 7.39 10.62
C LEU A 84 -14.96 8.88 10.33
N VAL A 85 -14.19 9.43 9.38
CA VAL A 85 -14.32 10.83 8.93
C VAL A 85 -15.71 11.12 8.41
N THR A 86 -16.33 10.15 7.75
CA THR A 86 -17.68 10.28 7.17
C THR A 86 -18.80 9.75 8.09
N ARG A 87 -18.50 9.48 9.38
CA ARG A 87 -19.46 9.05 10.42
C ARG A 87 -20.09 7.68 10.16
N ARG A 88 -19.35 6.76 9.54
CA ARG A 88 -19.70 5.34 9.47
C ARG A 88 -19.03 4.59 10.60
N ARG A 89 -19.57 3.43 10.94
CA ARG A 89 -18.93 2.47 11.82
C ARG A 89 -18.11 1.51 10.97
N VAL A 90 -16.93 1.11 11.45
CA VAL A 90 -16.01 0.32 10.62
C VAL A 90 -15.44 -0.88 11.38
N ILE A 91 -15.52 -2.03 10.74
CA ILE A 91 -14.79 -3.25 11.13
C ILE A 91 -13.63 -3.39 10.15
N ALA A 92 -12.41 -3.24 10.63
CA ALA A 92 -11.18 -3.35 9.85
C ALA A 92 -10.43 -4.61 10.26
N VAL A 93 -10.22 -5.52 9.33
CA VAL A 93 -9.50 -6.78 9.57
C VAL A 93 -8.25 -6.82 8.72
N ASP A 94 -7.15 -7.22 9.28
CA ASP A 94 -5.93 -7.52 8.53
C ASP A 94 -5.13 -8.63 9.21
N LEU A 95 -4.54 -9.49 8.40
CA LEU A 95 -3.66 -10.57 8.86
C LEU A 95 -2.34 -10.03 9.42
N ASN A 96 -1.88 -8.90 8.88
CA ASN A 96 -0.55 -8.36 9.10
C ASN A 96 -0.49 -7.51 10.38
N PRO A 97 0.33 -7.86 11.38
CA PRO A 97 0.47 -7.09 12.61
C PRO A 97 0.89 -5.63 12.37
N LEU A 98 1.70 -5.36 11.31
CA LEU A 98 2.10 -3.99 10.97
C LEU A 98 0.90 -3.16 10.52
N ALA A 99 0.00 -3.70 9.70
CA ALA A 99 -1.24 -3.04 9.28
C ALA A 99 -2.09 -2.67 10.50
N VAL A 100 -2.27 -3.62 11.41
CA VAL A 100 -3.02 -3.40 12.68
C VAL A 100 -2.38 -2.30 13.53
N LYS A 101 -1.04 -2.29 13.68
CA LYS A 101 -0.32 -1.23 14.40
C LYS A 101 -0.53 0.13 13.73
N ILE A 102 -0.44 0.21 12.41
CA ILE A 102 -0.66 1.44 11.66
C ILE A 102 -2.08 1.96 11.85
N MET A 103 -3.09 1.12 11.62
CA MET A 103 -4.50 1.48 11.79
C MET A 103 -4.80 2.03 13.20
N ARG A 104 -4.33 1.33 14.24
CA ARG A 104 -4.52 1.78 15.63
C ARG A 104 -3.94 3.17 15.87
N HIS A 105 -2.70 3.42 15.42
CA HIS A 105 -2.06 4.73 15.60
C HIS A 105 -2.69 5.82 14.73
N GLU A 106 -3.25 5.48 13.57
CA GLU A 106 -3.94 6.45 12.73
C GLU A 106 -5.22 6.98 13.40
N VAL A 107 -6.03 6.11 14.00
CA VAL A 107 -7.35 6.50 14.55
C VAL A 107 -7.36 6.79 16.05
N LYS A 108 -6.52 6.12 16.86
CA LYS A 108 -6.48 6.31 18.31
C LYS A 108 -6.14 7.77 18.65
N PRO A 109 -6.91 8.46 19.51
CA PRO A 109 -6.58 9.81 19.95
C PRO A 109 -5.20 9.87 20.62
N LEU A 110 -4.48 10.99 20.44
CA LEU A 110 -3.20 11.28 21.08
C LEU A 110 -3.24 12.70 21.64
N ASP A 111 -2.84 12.84 22.91
CA ASP A 111 -2.46 14.15 23.45
C ASP A 111 -1.12 14.58 22.85
N VAL A 112 -1.19 15.49 21.88
CA VAL A 112 -0.02 16.00 21.16
C VAL A 112 0.90 16.79 22.08
N GLY A 113 0.38 17.45 23.14
CA GLY A 113 1.18 18.16 24.13
C GLY A 113 2.05 17.20 24.93
N LEU A 114 1.43 16.18 25.49
CA LEU A 114 2.13 15.15 26.26
C LEU A 114 3.14 14.38 25.40
N TYR A 115 2.78 14.09 24.14
CA TYR A 115 3.71 13.47 23.20
C TYR A 115 4.94 14.35 22.90
N ARG A 116 4.76 15.67 22.72
CA ARG A 116 5.88 16.63 22.54
C ARG A 116 6.79 16.66 23.76
N ASP A 117 6.24 16.59 24.97
CA ASP A 117 7.03 16.58 26.20
C ASP A 117 7.83 15.29 26.36
N ALA A 118 7.24 14.14 25.98
CA ALA A 118 7.96 12.88 25.93
C ALA A 118 9.13 12.91 24.91
N VAL A 119 8.92 13.51 23.73
CA VAL A 119 9.99 13.70 22.74
C VAL A 119 11.12 14.61 23.30
N LYS A 120 10.77 15.71 24.00
CA LYS A 120 11.77 16.55 24.65
C LYS A 120 12.57 15.80 25.72
N ARG A 121 11.88 14.98 26.52
CA ARG A 121 12.52 14.15 27.57
C ARG A 121 13.47 13.12 26.93
N LEU A 122 13.02 12.44 25.87
CA LEU A 122 13.83 11.51 25.09
C LEU A 122 15.05 12.22 24.47
N GLY A 123 14.86 13.44 23.96
CA GLY A 123 15.92 14.25 23.36
C GLY A 123 17.07 14.55 24.31
N LYS A 124 16.79 14.82 25.60
CA LYS A 124 17.82 15.04 26.60
C LYS A 124 18.80 13.86 26.74
N ALA A 125 18.32 12.64 26.56
CA ALA A 125 19.14 11.43 26.65
C ALA A 125 19.83 11.10 25.29
N ILE A 126 19.13 11.27 24.17
CA ILE A 126 19.59 10.80 22.87
C ILE A 126 20.44 11.82 22.10
N GLU A 127 20.13 13.11 22.20
CA GLU A 127 20.81 14.15 21.40
C GLU A 127 22.34 14.21 21.64
N PRO A 128 22.85 14.16 22.90
CA PRO A 128 24.29 14.11 23.13
C PRO A 128 24.97 12.88 22.52
N ILE A 129 24.28 11.74 22.52
CA ILE A 129 24.78 10.51 21.92
C ILE A 129 24.82 10.66 20.39
N ALA A 130 23.76 11.22 19.79
CA ALA A 130 23.68 11.45 18.35
C ALA A 130 24.75 12.45 17.88
N MET A 131 24.96 13.55 18.59
CA MET A 131 26.01 14.52 18.28
C MET A 131 27.40 13.89 18.28
N LYS A 132 27.69 13.04 19.25
CA LYS A 132 28.97 12.31 19.32
C LYS A 132 29.08 11.28 18.21
N LEU A 133 28.03 10.51 17.96
CA LEU A 133 28.03 9.36 17.03
C LEU A 133 28.11 9.79 15.56
N TYR A 134 27.45 10.90 15.18
CA TYR A 134 27.46 11.48 13.84
C TYR A 134 28.38 12.71 13.74
N ARG A 135 29.38 12.82 14.61
CA ARG A 135 30.34 13.92 14.60
C ARG A 135 31.13 13.92 13.29
N ALA A 136 31.31 15.12 12.73
CA ALA A 136 32.20 15.38 11.62
C ALA A 136 32.91 16.72 11.83
N ARG A 137 34.07 16.93 11.20
CA ARG A 137 34.78 18.20 11.25
C ARG A 137 34.19 19.21 10.27
N CYS A 138 33.89 20.43 10.74
CA CYS A 138 33.41 21.49 9.87
C CYS A 138 34.49 21.97 8.90
N PRO A 139 34.26 21.97 7.58
CA PRO A 139 35.27 22.41 6.61
C PRO A 139 35.50 23.94 6.64
N ARG A 140 34.59 24.72 7.24
CA ARG A 140 34.71 26.20 7.32
C ARG A 140 35.45 26.68 8.57
N CYS A 141 35.10 26.13 9.75
CA CYS A 141 35.64 26.65 11.02
C CYS A 141 36.47 25.65 11.81
N GLY A 142 36.61 24.40 11.33
CA GLY A 142 37.38 23.33 11.98
C GLY A 142 36.77 22.75 13.26
N LYS A 143 35.64 23.28 13.75
CA LYS A 143 34.93 22.79 14.94
C LYS A 143 34.09 21.56 14.62
N ASP A 144 33.59 20.91 15.67
CA ASP A 144 32.70 19.77 15.53
C ASP A 144 31.38 20.18 14.84
N ALA A 145 31.02 19.48 13.79
CA ALA A 145 29.75 19.56 13.07
C ALA A 145 29.05 18.21 13.15
N VAL A 146 27.81 18.11 12.69
CA VAL A 146 27.01 16.90 12.73
C VAL A 146 26.72 16.45 11.29
N ALA A 147 27.03 15.20 10.95
CA ALA A 147 26.62 14.60 9.70
C ALA A 147 25.09 14.34 9.71
N LEU A 148 24.42 14.87 8.70
CA LEU A 148 22.98 14.63 8.47
C LEU A 148 22.79 13.32 7.72
N TRP A 149 23.67 13.05 6.77
CA TRP A 149 23.79 11.78 6.07
C TRP A 149 25.21 11.59 5.54
N THR A 150 25.58 10.34 5.33
CA THR A 150 26.83 9.93 4.69
C THR A 150 26.51 8.95 3.56
N GLU A 151 27.03 9.21 2.38
CA GLU A 151 26.93 8.29 1.24
C GLU A 151 28.11 7.31 1.27
N TYR A 152 27.79 6.04 1.16
CA TYR A 152 28.76 4.94 1.13
C TYR A 152 28.71 4.20 -0.19
N GLU A 153 29.85 3.73 -0.66
CA GLU A 153 29.93 2.74 -1.72
C GLU A 153 29.65 1.35 -1.15
N THR A 154 28.70 0.62 -1.74
CA THR A 154 28.23 -0.66 -1.19
C THR A 154 29.30 -1.76 -1.20
N ILE A 155 30.13 -1.83 -2.25
CA ILE A 155 31.14 -2.90 -2.39
C ILE A 155 32.29 -2.73 -1.38
N THR A 156 32.83 -1.52 -1.28
CA THR A 156 33.97 -1.23 -0.41
C THR A 156 33.58 -0.84 1.00
N ASN A 157 32.30 -0.51 1.21
CA ASN A 157 31.73 0.04 2.44
C ASN A 157 32.51 1.29 2.93
N LYS A 158 33.07 2.08 2.00
CA LYS A 158 33.78 3.31 2.29
C LYS A 158 32.87 4.53 2.13
N PRO A 159 32.96 5.53 3.02
CA PRO A 159 32.24 6.79 2.86
C PRO A 159 32.80 7.56 1.66
N ILE A 160 31.90 8.14 0.84
CA ILE A 160 32.23 8.91 -0.37
C ILE A 160 32.11 10.40 -0.08
N ARG A 161 31.04 10.82 0.59
CA ARG A 161 30.75 12.21 0.94
C ARG A 161 29.78 12.30 2.11
N LEU A 162 29.84 13.42 2.83
CA LEU A 162 28.96 13.71 3.97
C LEU A 162 28.24 15.05 3.75
N MET A 163 26.96 15.10 4.09
CA MET A 163 26.25 16.34 4.32
C MET A 163 26.38 16.71 5.79
N VAL A 164 26.97 17.84 6.11
CA VAL A 164 27.22 18.27 7.48
C VAL A 164 26.55 19.59 7.81
N ASP A 165 26.16 19.73 9.07
CA ASP A 165 25.54 20.92 9.64
C ASP A 165 26.37 21.38 10.83
N CYS A 166 26.89 22.62 10.80
CA CYS A 166 27.77 23.14 11.85
C CYS A 166 27.04 24.16 12.72
N PRO A 167 26.82 23.84 14.02
CA PRO A 167 26.13 24.74 14.93
C PRO A 167 26.93 26.00 15.28
N TYR A 168 28.24 26.03 15.01
CA TYR A 168 29.11 27.12 15.41
C TYR A 168 29.23 28.23 14.38
N CYS A 169 29.24 27.90 13.09
CA CYS A 169 29.43 28.89 12.02
C CYS A 169 28.31 28.89 10.99
N GLY A 170 27.26 28.07 11.20
CA GLY A 170 26.11 27.97 10.29
C GLY A 170 26.44 27.36 8.94
N PHE A 171 27.61 26.68 8.79
CA PHE A 171 27.91 25.95 7.56
C PHE A 171 26.95 24.76 7.44
N SER A 172 26.26 24.65 6.31
CA SER A 172 25.45 23.50 5.91
C SER A 172 25.82 23.13 4.48
N GLY A 173 26.38 21.93 4.27
CA GLY A 173 26.86 21.56 2.94
C GLY A 173 27.57 20.20 2.90
N VAL A 174 27.86 19.76 1.67
CA VAL A 174 28.54 18.50 1.41
C VAL A 174 30.06 18.69 1.53
N LYS A 175 30.73 17.72 2.13
CA LYS A 175 32.19 17.62 2.21
C LYS A 175 32.68 16.19 1.89
N ASN A 176 33.96 16.06 1.59
CA ASN A 176 34.61 14.75 1.54
C ASN A 176 34.90 14.23 2.96
N PRO A 177 34.95 12.90 3.17
CA PRO A 177 35.34 12.32 4.44
C PRO A 177 36.79 12.65 4.80
N GLU A 178 37.02 12.94 6.08
CA GLU A 178 38.36 13.20 6.64
C GLU A 178 38.64 12.28 7.84
N PRO A 179 39.91 12.03 8.17
CA PRO A 179 40.25 11.31 9.40
C PRO A 179 39.63 11.98 10.63
N GLY A 180 38.95 11.19 11.46
CA GLY A 180 38.25 11.67 12.66
C GLY A 180 36.77 12.02 12.44
N ASP A 181 36.29 12.06 11.20
CA ASP A 181 34.85 12.06 10.94
C ASP A 181 34.24 10.70 11.29
N LEU A 182 32.99 10.73 11.76
CA LEU A 182 32.16 9.57 12.01
C LEU A 182 32.86 8.51 12.91
N PRO A 183 33.09 8.81 14.18
CA PRO A 183 33.75 7.87 15.09
C PRO A 183 33.02 6.52 15.12
N PRO A 184 33.73 5.41 15.37
CA PRO A 184 33.10 4.10 15.44
C PRO A 184 32.03 4.08 16.52
N PRO A 185 30.90 3.39 16.28
CA PRO A 185 29.86 3.26 17.30
C PRO A 185 30.38 2.42 18.46
N PRO A 186 29.82 2.59 19.69
CA PRO A 186 30.03 1.66 20.79
C PRO A 186 29.55 0.24 20.41
N SER A 187 29.89 -0.75 21.25
CA SER A 187 29.32 -2.08 21.15
C SER A 187 27.79 -2.03 21.22
N LEU A 188 27.15 -2.87 20.41
CA LEU A 188 25.69 -2.97 20.38
C LEU A 188 25.19 -3.50 21.73
N PRO A 189 24.05 -2.99 22.24
CA PRO A 189 23.37 -3.63 23.36
C PRO A 189 22.89 -5.03 22.95
N GLU A 190 22.55 -5.85 23.91
CA GLU A 190 21.92 -7.15 23.64
C GLU A 190 20.53 -6.93 23.02
N PHE A 191 20.25 -7.64 21.92
CA PHE A 191 18.95 -7.60 21.25
C PHE A 191 18.67 -8.91 20.52
N LYS A 192 17.39 -9.20 20.32
CA LYS A 192 16.95 -10.39 19.58
C LYS A 192 17.13 -10.15 18.08
N ARG A 193 17.98 -10.98 17.46
CA ARG A 193 18.14 -10.98 16.01
C ARG A 193 17.01 -11.79 15.34
N ILE A 194 16.40 -11.26 14.30
CA ILE A 194 15.35 -11.94 13.52
C ILE A 194 15.93 -12.33 12.17
N LYS A 195 15.87 -13.63 11.85
CA LYS A 195 16.32 -14.15 10.57
C LYS A 195 15.46 -13.65 9.43
N VAL A 196 16.08 -13.41 8.28
CA VAL A 196 15.40 -13.17 7.00
C VAL A 196 14.86 -14.53 6.53
N PRO A 197 13.54 -14.71 6.42
CA PRO A 197 12.97 -15.96 5.94
C PRO A 197 13.13 -16.06 4.41
N PRO A 198 13.19 -17.28 3.82
CA PRO A 198 13.04 -17.46 2.39
C PRO A 198 11.69 -16.94 1.88
N GLY A 199 11.69 -16.29 0.71
CA GLY A 199 10.50 -15.75 0.09
C GLY A 199 10.82 -15.01 -1.20
N ASP A 200 9.82 -14.72 -2.02
CA ASP A 200 10.02 -14.08 -3.32
C ASP A 200 10.67 -12.69 -3.22
N LYS A 201 10.42 -11.95 -2.13
CA LYS A 201 11.02 -10.62 -1.91
C LYS A 201 12.30 -10.67 -1.06
N THR A 202 12.50 -11.71 -0.27
CA THR A 202 13.62 -11.82 0.67
C THR A 202 14.78 -12.65 0.12
N ASN A 203 14.57 -13.51 -0.87
CA ASN A 203 15.60 -14.35 -1.47
C ASN A 203 16.79 -13.54 -2.03
N ASP A 204 16.57 -12.30 -2.50
CA ASP A 204 17.68 -11.45 -2.96
C ASP A 204 18.62 -11.04 -1.82
N LEU A 205 18.09 -10.79 -0.62
CA LEU A 205 18.90 -10.55 0.58
C LEU A 205 19.75 -11.77 0.92
N LEU A 206 19.12 -12.96 0.93
CA LEU A 206 19.82 -14.22 1.25
C LEU A 206 20.95 -14.51 0.24
N ARG A 207 20.73 -14.29 -1.06
CA ARG A 207 21.76 -14.41 -2.12
C ARG A 207 22.93 -13.44 -1.91
N ARG A 208 22.67 -12.27 -1.32
CA ARG A 208 23.69 -11.27 -0.96
C ARG A 208 24.38 -11.56 0.38
N GLY A 209 24.04 -12.67 1.03
CA GLY A 209 24.61 -13.08 2.31
C GLY A 209 24.00 -12.42 3.54
N ILE A 210 22.92 -11.63 3.38
CA ILE A 210 22.20 -10.98 4.48
C ILE A 210 21.24 -12.00 5.10
N LYS A 211 21.54 -12.43 6.32
CA LYS A 211 20.79 -13.49 7.01
C LYS A 211 19.84 -12.98 8.08
N TYR A 212 20.03 -11.75 8.53
CA TYR A 212 19.23 -11.11 9.60
C TYR A 212 18.83 -9.70 9.19
N PHE A 213 17.65 -9.23 9.61
CA PHE A 213 17.17 -7.90 9.26
C PHE A 213 18.02 -6.76 9.83
N ASP A 214 18.70 -6.97 10.96
CA ASP A 214 19.64 -6.02 11.54
C ASP A 214 20.86 -5.75 10.65
N GLU A 215 21.25 -6.66 9.77
CA GLU A 215 22.35 -6.49 8.82
C GLU A 215 22.03 -5.47 7.69
N LEU A 216 20.76 -5.09 7.56
CA LEU A 216 20.33 -4.00 6.67
C LEU A 216 20.73 -2.62 7.19
N PHE A 217 21.14 -2.49 8.45
CA PHE A 217 21.63 -1.24 9.02
C PHE A 217 23.17 -1.16 8.96
N THR A 218 23.69 0.07 9.00
CA THR A 218 25.09 0.25 9.41
C THR A 218 25.20 0.05 10.92
N PRO A 219 26.38 -0.32 11.45
CA PRO A 219 26.54 -0.47 12.90
C PRO A 219 26.13 0.78 13.69
N ARG A 220 26.40 1.99 13.15
CA ARG A 220 26.04 3.27 13.75
C ARG A 220 24.52 3.46 13.82
N ASN A 221 23.82 3.22 12.70
CA ASN A 221 22.39 3.37 12.64
C ASN A 221 21.68 2.32 13.51
N LEU A 222 22.16 1.07 13.49
CA LEU A 222 21.63 0.02 14.36
C LEU A 222 21.76 0.39 15.84
N TYR A 223 22.96 0.83 16.26
CA TYR A 223 23.18 1.30 17.64
C TYR A 223 22.19 2.41 18.01
N MET A 224 22.01 3.41 17.15
CA MET A 224 21.10 4.52 17.43
C MET A 224 19.63 4.08 17.50
N VAL A 225 19.18 3.18 16.61
CA VAL A 225 17.82 2.62 16.67
C VAL A 225 17.58 1.91 17.99
N LEU A 226 18.53 1.04 18.41
CA LEU A 226 18.40 0.30 19.66
C LEU A 226 18.44 1.24 20.88
N ARG A 227 19.29 2.25 20.87
CA ARG A 227 19.34 3.24 21.98
C ARG A 227 18.06 4.04 22.09
N ILE A 228 17.47 4.48 20.98
CA ILE A 228 16.16 5.17 21.00
C ILE A 228 15.08 4.23 21.55
N LYS A 229 15.07 2.96 21.13
CA LYS A 229 14.15 1.94 21.63
C LYS A 229 14.26 1.78 23.15
N ASP A 230 15.49 1.54 23.66
CA ASP A 230 15.73 1.34 25.10
C ASP A 230 15.28 2.56 25.94
N GLU A 231 15.60 3.77 25.46
CA GLU A 231 15.19 5.00 26.14
C GLU A 231 13.66 5.19 26.14
N VAL A 232 12.97 4.84 25.04
CA VAL A 232 11.50 4.89 24.97
C VAL A 232 10.88 3.89 25.95
N GLU A 233 11.39 2.66 26.01
CA GLU A 233 10.93 1.64 26.94
C GLU A 233 11.19 2.05 28.42
N GLY A 234 12.27 2.81 28.65
CA GLY A 234 12.66 3.35 29.97
C GLY A 234 11.87 4.56 30.46
N LEU A 235 11.02 5.18 29.63
CA LEU A 235 10.23 6.36 30.01
C LEU A 235 9.07 6.00 30.95
N ARG A 236 9.36 5.89 32.24
CA ARG A 236 8.37 5.48 33.25
C ARG A 236 7.35 6.57 33.60
N GLU A 237 7.69 7.83 33.38
CA GLU A 237 6.86 9.00 33.63
C GLU A 237 5.73 9.22 32.60
N PHE A 238 5.74 8.48 31.51
CA PHE A 238 4.73 8.57 30.45
C PHE A 238 3.91 7.28 30.36
N ASN A 239 2.64 7.42 30.00
CA ASN A 239 1.73 6.29 29.83
C ASN A 239 2.10 5.43 28.61
N GLU A 240 1.58 4.20 28.56
CA GLU A 240 1.87 3.25 27.50
C GLU A 240 1.42 3.74 26.09
N ASP A 241 0.40 4.59 26.01
CA ASP A 241 -0.05 5.15 24.75
C ASP A 241 1.02 6.06 24.14
N VAL A 242 1.58 6.98 24.92
CA VAL A 242 2.66 7.86 24.47
C VAL A 242 3.90 7.05 24.08
N LYS A 243 4.28 6.05 24.87
CA LYS A 243 5.40 5.15 24.54
C LYS A 243 5.13 4.37 23.25
N SER A 244 3.92 3.87 23.06
CA SER A 244 3.50 3.20 21.83
C SER A 244 3.61 4.11 20.60
N PHE A 245 3.22 5.39 20.70
CA PHE A 245 3.41 6.37 19.64
C PHE A 245 4.87 6.70 19.36
N LEU A 246 5.73 6.74 20.38
CA LEU A 246 7.18 6.91 20.18
C LEU A 246 7.78 5.69 19.46
N MET A 247 7.39 4.47 19.84
CA MET A 247 7.82 3.24 19.15
C MET A 247 7.30 3.18 17.72
N PHE A 248 6.07 3.59 17.45
CA PHE A 248 5.51 3.73 16.11
C PHE A 248 6.30 4.75 15.28
N THR A 249 6.70 5.87 15.88
CA THR A 249 7.55 6.89 15.25
C THR A 249 8.92 6.32 14.90
N LEU A 250 9.52 5.55 15.81
CA LEU A 250 10.79 4.87 15.56
C LEU A 250 10.65 3.83 14.42
N SER A 251 9.59 3.03 14.45
CA SER A 251 9.29 2.10 13.34
C SER A 251 9.18 2.84 12.00
N SER A 252 8.47 3.96 11.94
CA SER A 252 8.37 4.74 10.71
C SER A 252 9.72 5.34 10.26
N THR A 253 10.67 5.52 11.17
CA THR A 253 12.03 6.01 10.87
C THR A 253 12.87 4.96 10.14
N LEU A 254 12.60 3.67 10.36
CA LEU A 254 13.36 2.57 9.76
C LEU A 254 13.39 2.64 8.23
N LYS A 255 12.34 3.16 7.60
CA LYS A 255 12.28 3.39 6.15
C LYS A 255 13.55 4.08 5.61
N TRP A 256 14.14 5.00 6.40
CA TRP A 256 15.32 5.77 6.01
C TRP A 256 16.61 5.31 6.70
N ALA A 257 16.49 4.59 7.81
CA ALA A 257 17.64 4.21 8.63
C ALA A 257 18.50 3.08 8.04
N SER A 258 18.01 2.37 7.03
CA SER A 258 18.69 1.22 6.43
C SER A 258 19.56 1.58 5.23
N LYS A 259 20.42 0.64 4.82
CA LYS A 259 21.21 0.66 3.58
C LYS A 259 20.36 0.65 2.30
N MET A 260 19.03 0.58 2.42
CA MET A 260 18.10 0.71 1.29
C MET A 260 17.76 2.17 0.96
N SER A 261 18.30 3.13 1.71
CA SER A 261 18.17 4.57 1.43
C SER A 261 19.26 5.04 0.48
N HIS A 262 18.92 5.96 -0.42
CA HIS A 262 19.83 6.48 -1.44
C HIS A 262 19.49 7.92 -1.82
N LEU A 263 20.36 8.56 -2.61
CA LEU A 263 20.06 9.84 -3.25
C LEU A 263 19.51 9.61 -4.66
N ARG A 264 18.41 10.30 -4.96
CA ARG A 264 17.93 10.48 -6.33
C ARG A 264 18.09 11.96 -6.72
N GLY A 265 19.16 12.27 -7.43
CA GLY A 265 19.62 13.67 -7.52
C GLY A 265 20.02 14.16 -6.13
N ASP A 266 19.40 15.26 -5.69
CA ASP A 266 19.63 15.83 -4.34
C ASP A 266 18.56 15.41 -3.31
N ILE A 267 17.62 14.54 -3.70
CA ILE A 267 16.53 14.12 -2.82
C ILE A 267 16.91 12.81 -2.12
N ILE A 268 16.80 12.79 -0.80
CA ILE A 268 16.95 11.57 0.00
C ILE A 268 15.69 10.72 -0.19
N GLU A 269 15.85 9.54 -0.76
CA GLU A 269 14.80 8.52 -0.83
C GLU A 269 15.07 7.40 0.17
N GLY A 270 14.15 7.20 1.09
CA GLY A 270 14.12 6.00 1.93
C GLY A 270 13.50 4.83 1.17
N TRP A 271 13.62 3.62 1.73
CA TRP A 271 13.07 2.41 1.13
C TRP A 271 11.61 2.58 0.67
N ALA A 272 11.40 2.53 -0.63
CA ALA A 272 10.09 2.74 -1.26
C ALA A 272 9.61 1.54 -2.10
N LEU A 273 10.52 0.67 -2.51
CA LEU A 273 10.24 -0.45 -3.41
C LEU A 273 9.37 -1.55 -2.75
N HIS A 274 8.72 -2.36 -3.60
CA HIS A 274 8.05 -3.60 -3.20
C HIS A 274 9.04 -4.80 -3.21
N ALA A 275 10.31 -4.53 -2.96
CA ALA A 275 11.39 -5.50 -2.87
C ALA A 275 12.49 -4.94 -1.97
N TYR A 276 13.29 -5.81 -1.39
CA TYR A 276 14.50 -5.41 -0.68
C TYR A 276 15.60 -5.12 -1.69
N TRP A 277 16.07 -3.88 -1.72
CA TRP A 277 17.10 -3.46 -2.65
C TRP A 277 18.12 -2.54 -2.00
N ILE A 278 19.39 -2.95 -2.01
CA ILE A 278 20.51 -2.11 -1.60
C ILE A 278 21.14 -1.55 -2.87
N TYR A 279 21.18 -0.24 -2.99
CA TYR A 279 21.73 0.46 -4.14
C TYR A 279 23.26 0.37 -4.17
N PRO A 280 23.93 0.54 -5.34
CA PRO A 280 25.40 0.59 -5.44
C PRO A 280 26.03 1.68 -4.55
N LYS A 281 25.28 2.73 -4.26
CA LYS A 281 25.58 3.74 -3.24
C LYS A 281 24.38 3.88 -2.32
N TYR A 282 24.62 3.71 -1.03
CA TYR A 282 23.55 3.84 -0.02
C TYR A 282 23.82 4.99 0.95
N LEU A 283 22.80 5.46 1.62
CA LEU A 283 22.91 6.48 2.65
C LEU A 283 22.85 5.88 4.06
N GLU A 284 23.82 6.29 4.88
CA GLU A 284 23.70 6.26 6.34
C GLU A 284 23.17 7.62 6.78
N ILE A 285 21.92 7.70 7.16
CA ILE A 285 21.33 8.95 7.64
C ILE A 285 21.42 9.06 9.15
N ASN A 286 21.44 10.28 9.66
CA ASN A 286 21.36 10.54 11.09
C ASN A 286 19.97 10.13 11.61
N VAL A 287 19.90 8.99 12.30
CA VAL A 287 18.65 8.37 12.76
C VAL A 287 17.89 9.28 13.71
N TRP A 288 18.59 10.03 14.60
CA TRP A 288 17.92 10.94 15.52
C TRP A 288 17.25 12.12 14.79
N ARG A 289 17.95 12.74 13.85
CA ARG A 289 17.36 13.81 13.02
C ARG A 289 16.16 13.30 12.22
N GLN A 290 16.27 12.11 11.67
CA GLN A 290 15.16 11.50 10.94
C GLN A 290 14.00 11.11 11.86
N PHE A 291 14.26 10.64 13.06
CA PHE A 291 13.24 10.41 14.07
C PHE A 291 12.46 11.70 14.38
N LEU A 292 13.14 12.83 14.58
CA LEU A 292 12.49 14.13 14.79
C LEU A 292 11.64 14.57 13.60
N ASN A 293 12.08 14.30 12.37
CA ASN A 293 11.25 14.52 11.17
C ASN A 293 9.97 13.66 11.21
N ARG A 294 10.08 12.41 11.66
CA ARG A 294 8.92 11.51 11.81
C ARG A 294 8.00 11.93 12.94
N VAL A 295 8.54 12.46 14.04
CA VAL A 295 7.75 13.12 15.11
C VAL A 295 6.84 14.19 14.52
N GLN A 296 7.36 15.08 13.67
CA GLN A 296 6.53 16.11 13.02
C GLN A 296 5.44 15.52 12.13
N ALA A 297 5.73 14.43 11.41
CA ALA A 297 4.72 13.77 10.61
C ALA A 297 3.62 13.13 11.47
N VAL A 298 3.97 12.51 12.60
CA VAL A 298 3.01 11.96 13.56
C VAL A 298 2.15 13.08 14.17
N ILE A 299 2.75 14.19 14.59
CA ILE A 299 2.02 15.33 15.11
C ILE A 299 0.98 15.84 14.13
N LYS A 300 1.38 16.13 12.88
CA LYS A 300 0.47 16.60 11.82
C LYS A 300 -0.65 15.59 11.55
N GLY A 301 -0.31 14.28 11.51
CA GLY A 301 -1.29 13.21 11.32
C GLY A 301 -2.31 13.14 12.46
N LYS A 302 -1.85 13.32 13.70
CA LYS A 302 -2.73 13.29 14.88
C LYS A 302 -3.57 14.56 15.03
N GLU A 303 -3.02 15.73 14.72
CA GLU A 303 -3.80 16.97 14.65
C GLU A 303 -4.94 16.83 13.62
N TYR A 304 -4.66 16.26 12.44
CA TYR A 304 -5.71 15.93 11.44
C TYR A 304 -6.74 14.92 11.99
N ALA A 305 -6.28 13.80 12.54
CA ALA A 305 -7.17 12.77 13.06
C ALA A 305 -8.03 13.28 14.22
N ASN A 306 -7.45 14.02 15.16
CA ASN A 306 -8.17 14.62 16.28
C ASN A 306 -9.26 15.61 15.81
N THR A 307 -8.99 16.35 14.72
CA THR A 307 -9.97 17.31 14.14
C THR A 307 -11.14 16.61 13.46
N TYR A 308 -10.85 15.63 12.60
CA TYR A 308 -11.88 15.04 11.71
C TYR A 308 -12.53 13.79 12.27
N ILE A 309 -11.83 13.01 13.08
CA ILE A 309 -12.34 11.80 13.73
C ILE A 309 -12.71 12.11 15.18
N GLY A 310 -11.76 12.68 15.93
CA GLY A 310 -11.93 13.23 17.28
C GLY A 310 -12.70 12.32 18.25
N SER A 311 -13.70 12.90 18.88
CA SER A 311 -14.56 12.21 19.86
C SER A 311 -15.47 11.14 19.26
N TYR A 312 -15.60 11.09 17.92
CA TYR A 312 -16.39 10.05 17.25
C TYR A 312 -15.70 8.68 17.34
N ALA A 313 -14.36 8.63 17.34
CA ALA A 313 -13.59 7.38 17.36
C ALA A 313 -13.70 6.68 18.73
N LYS A 314 -14.51 5.64 18.80
CA LYS A 314 -14.66 4.77 19.97
C LYS A 314 -14.33 3.33 19.58
N GLU A 315 -13.16 2.84 20.02
CA GLU A 315 -12.75 1.43 19.79
C GLU A 315 -13.53 0.48 20.66
N THR A 316 -13.87 -0.69 20.12
CA THR A 316 -14.38 -1.80 20.90
C THR A 316 -13.76 -3.12 20.47
N LYS A 317 -13.86 -4.11 21.37
CA LYS A 317 -13.59 -5.53 21.09
C LYS A 317 -14.88 -6.37 21.04
N ASP A 318 -16.01 -5.76 21.38
CA ASP A 318 -17.34 -6.37 21.33
C ASP A 318 -18.09 -5.92 20.07
N ILE A 319 -18.31 -6.86 19.15
CA ILE A 319 -19.04 -6.61 17.90
C ILE A 319 -20.48 -6.14 18.18
N GLY A 320 -21.10 -6.57 19.28
CA GLY A 320 -22.43 -6.15 19.70
C GLY A 320 -22.49 -4.65 19.98
N GLU A 321 -21.51 -4.08 20.69
CA GLU A 321 -21.42 -2.62 20.94
C GLU A 321 -21.32 -1.83 19.63
N LEU A 322 -20.53 -2.35 18.66
CA LEU A 322 -20.42 -1.70 17.37
C LEU A 322 -21.75 -1.75 16.59
N ILE A 323 -22.42 -2.90 16.56
CA ILE A 323 -23.72 -3.05 15.86
C ILE A 323 -24.81 -2.17 16.50
N ARG A 324 -24.83 -2.05 17.83
CA ARG A 324 -25.78 -1.16 18.53
C ARG A 324 -25.43 0.33 18.42
N GLY A 325 -24.21 0.67 17.92
CA GLY A 325 -23.77 2.06 17.78
C GLY A 325 -23.20 2.67 19.08
N GLU A 326 -22.88 1.87 20.06
CA GLU A 326 -22.22 2.27 21.31
C GLU A 326 -20.72 2.53 21.08
N ALA A 327 -20.14 1.86 20.08
CA ALA A 327 -18.80 2.06 19.56
C ALA A 327 -18.82 2.33 18.05
N THR A 328 -17.69 2.81 17.50
CA THR A 328 -17.63 3.22 16.09
C THR A 328 -16.61 2.47 15.25
N TYR A 329 -15.65 1.81 15.87
CA TYR A 329 -14.74 0.95 15.11
C TYR A 329 -14.24 -0.24 15.91
N MET A 330 -13.86 -1.27 15.16
CA MET A 330 -13.17 -2.45 15.64
C MET A 330 -12.01 -2.77 14.71
N ILE A 331 -10.83 -3.01 15.27
CA ILE A 331 -9.65 -3.46 14.53
C ILE A 331 -9.31 -4.88 14.97
N ILE A 332 -9.33 -5.80 14.02
CA ILE A 332 -9.08 -7.22 14.25
C ILE A 332 -7.79 -7.63 13.53
N GLN A 333 -6.84 -8.19 14.27
CA GLN A 333 -5.76 -8.95 13.65
C GLN A 333 -6.27 -10.37 13.40
N GLY A 334 -6.51 -10.72 12.14
CA GLY A 334 -7.13 -11.99 11.81
C GLY A 334 -7.12 -12.33 10.34
N ASP A 335 -7.51 -13.56 10.04
CA ASP A 335 -7.62 -14.09 8.71
C ASP A 335 -9.02 -13.79 8.14
N ALA A 336 -9.09 -13.16 6.98
CA ALA A 336 -10.34 -12.83 6.29
C ALA A 336 -11.21 -14.04 5.95
N ARG A 337 -10.63 -15.25 5.96
CA ARG A 337 -11.34 -16.52 5.75
C ARG A 337 -12.10 -17.02 6.99
N ARG A 338 -11.95 -16.35 8.14
CA ARG A 338 -12.57 -16.72 9.42
C ARG A 338 -12.90 -15.47 10.22
N LEU A 339 -13.95 -14.76 9.81
CA LEU A 339 -14.34 -13.51 10.44
C LEU A 339 -15.19 -13.75 11.70
N PRO A 340 -14.80 -13.23 12.86
CA PRO A 340 -15.61 -13.33 14.09
C PRO A 340 -16.76 -12.28 14.04
N ILE A 341 -17.53 -12.27 12.96
CA ILE A 341 -18.59 -11.31 12.68
C ILE A 341 -19.90 -12.08 12.51
N PRO A 342 -21.02 -11.69 13.15
CA PRO A 342 -22.31 -12.35 12.97
C PRO A 342 -22.80 -12.30 11.52
N ASN A 343 -23.68 -13.25 11.17
CA ASN A 343 -24.37 -13.22 9.88
C ASN A 343 -25.14 -11.94 9.72
N GLU A 344 -25.19 -11.40 8.50
CA GLU A 344 -26.08 -10.29 8.10
C GLU A 344 -26.02 -9.06 9.03
N SER A 345 -24.81 -8.74 9.51
CA SER A 345 -24.58 -7.68 10.50
C SER A 345 -23.93 -6.43 9.93
N VAL A 346 -23.37 -6.48 8.70
CA VAL A 346 -22.72 -5.33 8.05
C VAL A 346 -23.53 -4.82 6.86
N ASP A 347 -23.53 -3.50 6.65
CA ASP A 347 -24.33 -2.84 5.61
C ASP A 347 -23.60 -2.83 4.25
N ALA A 348 -22.27 -2.75 4.26
CA ALA A 348 -21.43 -2.80 3.07
C ALA A 348 -20.07 -3.43 3.34
N VAL A 349 -19.49 -4.06 2.32
CA VAL A 349 -18.07 -4.43 2.27
C VAL A 349 -17.39 -3.47 1.31
N ILE A 350 -16.36 -2.75 1.79
CA ILE A 350 -15.55 -1.82 0.98
C ILE A 350 -14.09 -2.13 1.23
N THR A 351 -13.37 -2.63 0.23
CA THR A 351 -12.06 -3.24 0.43
C THR A 351 -11.13 -3.12 -0.79
N ASP A 352 -9.85 -3.40 -0.56
CA ASP A 352 -8.80 -3.51 -1.58
C ASP A 352 -8.01 -4.81 -1.33
N PRO A 353 -8.46 -5.97 -1.86
CA PRO A 353 -7.82 -7.26 -1.60
C PRO A 353 -6.45 -7.36 -2.25
N PRO A 354 -5.59 -8.33 -1.87
CA PRO A 354 -4.27 -8.49 -2.46
C PRO A 354 -4.35 -8.85 -3.96
N TYR A 355 -3.39 -8.34 -4.78
CA TYR A 355 -3.34 -8.50 -6.24
C TYR A 355 -2.33 -9.56 -6.66
N GLY A 356 -2.64 -10.83 -6.44
CA GLY A 356 -1.76 -11.95 -6.76
C GLY A 356 -0.42 -11.84 -6.02
N GLY A 357 0.70 -11.90 -6.74
CA GLY A 357 2.07 -11.84 -6.19
C GLY A 357 2.75 -10.47 -6.27
N ASN A 358 2.02 -9.39 -6.56
CA ASN A 358 2.62 -8.05 -6.75
C ASN A 358 3.30 -7.52 -5.48
N VAL A 359 2.65 -7.68 -4.33
CA VAL A 359 3.14 -7.25 -3.03
C VAL A 359 3.00 -8.40 -2.03
N ASN A 360 4.13 -8.93 -1.57
CA ASN A 360 4.16 -9.95 -0.51
C ASN A 360 4.26 -9.20 0.82
N TYR A 361 3.12 -8.79 1.35
CA TYR A 361 3.03 -7.87 2.51
C TYR A 361 3.71 -8.42 3.74
N ALA A 362 3.55 -9.71 4.03
CA ALA A 362 4.16 -10.36 5.18
C ALA A 362 5.69 -10.31 5.12
N GLU A 363 6.28 -10.65 3.96
CA GLU A 363 7.74 -10.61 3.78
C GLU A 363 8.30 -9.20 3.93
N LEU A 364 7.60 -8.19 3.40
CA LEU A 364 8.05 -6.80 3.46
C LEU A 364 7.85 -6.18 4.86
N SER A 365 6.83 -6.60 5.59
CA SER A 365 6.50 -6.08 6.92
C SER A 365 7.47 -6.52 8.01
N ASP A 366 8.09 -7.68 7.85
CA ASP A 366 9.03 -8.23 8.84
C ASP A 366 10.19 -7.27 9.16
N TYR A 367 10.61 -6.45 8.18
CA TYR A 367 11.61 -5.42 8.42
C TYR A 367 11.20 -4.37 9.46
N PHE A 368 9.91 -3.98 9.49
CA PHE A 368 9.40 -3.06 10.50
C PHE A 368 9.03 -3.80 11.79
N LEU A 369 8.49 -5.02 11.66
CA LEU A 369 8.11 -5.86 12.79
C LEU A 369 9.31 -6.34 13.61
N TRP A 370 10.49 -6.41 13.00
CA TRP A 370 11.74 -6.68 13.68
C TRP A 370 11.93 -5.82 14.94
N LEU A 371 11.58 -4.52 14.88
CA LEU A 371 11.69 -3.60 16.01
C LEU A 371 10.86 -4.04 17.23
N PHE A 372 9.75 -4.72 16.99
CA PHE A 372 8.81 -5.22 18.01
C PHE A 372 9.06 -6.69 18.40
N ASN A 373 10.12 -7.32 17.88
CA ASN A 373 10.37 -8.76 18.00
C ASN A 373 9.22 -9.63 17.48
N GLU A 374 8.50 -9.15 16.47
CA GLU A 374 7.37 -9.81 15.82
C GLU A 374 7.70 -10.17 14.37
N SER A 375 6.87 -11.04 13.77
CA SER A 375 6.85 -11.36 12.34
C SER A 375 5.43 -11.52 11.85
N ALA A 376 5.21 -11.29 10.55
CA ALA A 376 3.90 -11.48 9.94
C ALA A 376 3.64 -12.97 9.65
N PRO A 377 2.38 -13.45 9.79
CA PRO A 377 1.99 -14.85 9.51
C PRO A 377 1.93 -15.09 8.00
N LYS A 378 2.99 -15.65 7.43
CA LYS A 378 3.15 -15.85 5.99
C LYS A 378 2.28 -16.97 5.45
N GLU A 379 2.05 -18.01 6.24
CA GLU A 379 1.36 -19.24 5.85
C GLU A 379 -0.13 -18.99 5.54
N SER A 380 -0.70 -17.95 6.14
CA SER A 380 -2.12 -17.58 5.96
C SER A 380 -2.31 -16.44 4.93
N GLU A 381 -1.25 -15.95 4.32
CA GLU A 381 -1.33 -14.85 3.35
C GLU A 381 -1.94 -15.32 2.03
N ILE A 382 -2.97 -14.61 1.55
CA ILE A 382 -3.63 -14.92 0.27
C ILE A 382 -2.85 -14.23 -0.85
N ILE A 383 -1.88 -14.94 -1.43
CA ILE A 383 -1.00 -14.43 -2.50
C ILE A 383 -0.60 -15.54 -3.47
N ILE A 384 0.00 -15.14 -4.59
CA ILE A 384 0.82 -16.00 -5.44
C ILE A 384 2.27 -15.84 -5.01
N ASN A 385 2.95 -16.95 -4.68
CA ASN A 385 4.33 -16.93 -4.22
C ASN A 385 5.07 -18.18 -4.67
N SER A 386 6.01 -18.04 -5.59
CA SER A 386 6.73 -19.17 -6.19
C SER A 386 7.65 -19.89 -5.21
N THR A 387 8.23 -19.17 -4.26
CA THR A 387 9.12 -19.75 -3.23
C THR A 387 8.36 -20.64 -2.24
N ARG A 388 7.06 -20.39 -2.08
CA ARG A 388 6.16 -21.16 -1.18
C ARG A 388 5.19 -22.07 -1.94
N ASP A 389 5.42 -22.29 -3.22
CA ASP A 389 4.56 -23.10 -4.11
C ASP A 389 3.08 -22.66 -4.12
N LEU A 390 2.80 -21.37 -3.84
CA LEU A 390 1.45 -20.82 -3.89
C LEU A 390 1.14 -20.35 -5.30
N THR A 391 0.18 -21.03 -5.92
CA THR A 391 -0.25 -20.84 -7.31
C THR A 391 -1.44 -19.89 -7.45
N ILE A 392 -1.88 -19.63 -8.67
CA ILE A 392 -3.12 -18.90 -8.96
C ILE A 392 -4.36 -19.61 -8.42
N TYR A 393 -4.36 -20.93 -8.34
CA TYR A 393 -5.47 -21.72 -7.78
C TYR A 393 -5.56 -21.58 -6.25
N ASP A 394 -4.40 -21.50 -5.56
CA ASP A 394 -4.37 -21.28 -4.10
C ASP A 394 -4.83 -19.85 -3.77
N TYR A 395 -4.44 -18.89 -4.60
CA TYR A 395 -4.87 -17.50 -4.49
C TYR A 395 -6.38 -17.35 -4.72
N GLU A 396 -6.92 -17.93 -5.79
CA GLU A 396 -8.37 -17.93 -6.09
C GLU A 396 -9.17 -18.54 -4.97
N ARG A 397 -8.80 -19.75 -4.51
CA ARG A 397 -9.46 -20.43 -3.40
C ARG A 397 -9.43 -19.62 -2.10
N GLY A 398 -8.28 -19.03 -1.77
CA GLY A 398 -8.15 -18.18 -0.59
C GLY A 398 -9.05 -16.95 -0.63
N LEU A 399 -9.19 -16.32 -1.82
CA LEU A 399 -10.15 -15.22 -2.02
C LEU A 399 -11.59 -15.71 -1.92
N GLU A 400 -11.93 -16.86 -2.52
CA GLU A 400 -13.28 -17.43 -2.44
C GLU A 400 -13.70 -17.67 -0.97
N GLU A 401 -12.82 -18.28 -0.17
CA GLU A 401 -13.08 -18.50 1.25
C GLU A 401 -13.31 -17.16 2.01
N ALA A 402 -12.48 -16.16 1.77
CA ALA A 402 -12.61 -14.84 2.38
C ALA A 402 -13.91 -14.13 1.94
N PHE A 403 -14.25 -14.25 0.67
CA PHE A 403 -15.46 -13.61 0.12
C PHE A 403 -16.75 -14.33 0.58
N LYS A 404 -16.71 -15.64 0.84
CA LYS A 404 -17.81 -16.35 1.50
C LYS A 404 -18.08 -15.80 2.91
N GLU A 405 -17.05 -15.48 3.66
CA GLU A 405 -17.20 -14.82 4.96
C GLU A 405 -17.79 -13.41 4.83
N CYS A 406 -17.35 -12.65 3.83
CA CYS A 406 -17.95 -11.34 3.51
C CYS A 406 -19.44 -11.48 3.13
N TYR A 407 -19.77 -12.46 2.30
CA TYR A 407 -21.16 -12.74 1.90
C TYR A 407 -22.03 -13.11 3.09
N ARG A 408 -21.52 -13.96 3.99
CA ARG A 408 -22.20 -14.35 5.22
C ARG A 408 -22.48 -13.16 6.13
N ALA A 409 -21.47 -12.30 6.32
CA ALA A 409 -21.56 -11.14 7.23
C ALA A 409 -22.40 -9.99 6.66
N LEU A 410 -22.48 -9.86 5.33
CA LEU A 410 -23.21 -8.81 4.65
C LEU A 410 -24.72 -9.05 4.71
N LYS A 411 -25.49 -7.98 4.96
CA LYS A 411 -26.96 -8.00 4.91
C LYS A 411 -27.46 -8.29 3.49
N PRO A 412 -28.64 -8.90 3.33
CA PRO A 412 -29.32 -9.01 2.05
C PRO A 412 -29.44 -7.62 1.38
N GLY A 413 -29.25 -7.54 0.08
CA GLY A 413 -29.23 -6.27 -0.67
C GLY A 413 -27.97 -5.40 -0.44
N GLY A 414 -27.08 -5.79 0.46
CA GLY A 414 -25.82 -5.09 0.73
C GLY A 414 -24.83 -5.20 -0.42
N LEU A 415 -23.93 -4.21 -0.52
CA LEU A 415 -22.95 -4.11 -1.60
C LEU A 415 -21.56 -4.58 -1.14
N PHE A 416 -20.90 -5.32 -2.04
CA PHE A 416 -19.46 -5.55 -1.99
C PHE A 416 -18.81 -4.65 -3.05
N ILE A 417 -17.98 -3.71 -2.61
CA ILE A 417 -17.31 -2.73 -3.46
C ILE A 417 -15.80 -2.90 -3.27
N SER A 418 -15.08 -3.11 -4.37
CA SER A 418 -13.63 -3.33 -4.31
C SER A 418 -12.91 -2.52 -5.36
N THR A 419 -11.79 -1.89 -4.98
CA THR A 419 -10.77 -1.50 -5.96
C THR A 419 -9.98 -2.74 -6.34
N PHE A 420 -9.62 -2.86 -7.61
CA PHE A 420 -8.76 -3.94 -8.08
C PHE A 420 -7.99 -3.55 -9.33
N ASN A 421 -6.72 -3.93 -9.38
CA ASN A 421 -5.87 -3.70 -10.54
C ASN A 421 -4.83 -4.82 -10.71
N SER A 422 -4.80 -5.42 -11.87
CA SER A 422 -3.68 -6.27 -12.28
C SER A 422 -3.49 -6.18 -13.80
N LYS A 423 -2.24 -6.13 -14.23
CA LYS A 423 -1.92 -6.29 -15.66
C LYS A 423 -2.08 -7.74 -16.13
N ASP A 424 -2.06 -8.68 -15.20
CA ASP A 424 -2.33 -10.10 -15.46
C ASP A 424 -3.84 -10.35 -15.44
N ALA A 425 -4.41 -10.59 -16.62
CA ALA A 425 -5.83 -10.86 -16.78
C ALA A 425 -6.29 -12.10 -15.99
N THR A 426 -5.38 -13.07 -15.75
CA THR A 426 -5.67 -14.27 -14.96
C THR A 426 -5.99 -13.91 -13.51
N VAL A 427 -5.25 -12.96 -12.94
CA VAL A 427 -5.45 -12.48 -11.56
C VAL A 427 -6.79 -11.75 -11.44
N VAL A 428 -7.19 -10.95 -12.45
CA VAL A 428 -8.51 -10.30 -12.48
C VAL A 428 -9.62 -11.34 -12.59
N GLY A 429 -9.44 -12.33 -13.47
CA GLY A 429 -10.40 -13.41 -13.63
C GLY A 429 -10.57 -14.27 -12.37
N ALA A 430 -9.47 -14.60 -11.68
CA ALA A 430 -9.49 -15.33 -10.40
C ALA A 430 -10.26 -14.55 -9.32
N PHE A 431 -10.04 -13.24 -9.22
CA PHE A 431 -10.79 -12.36 -8.32
C PHE A 431 -12.30 -12.37 -8.62
N MET A 432 -12.69 -12.24 -9.88
CA MET A 432 -14.10 -12.24 -10.29
C MET A 432 -14.76 -13.61 -10.06
N LEU A 433 -14.04 -14.70 -10.37
CA LEU A 433 -14.52 -16.07 -10.14
C LEU A 433 -14.74 -16.35 -8.65
N ALA A 434 -13.80 -15.94 -7.80
CA ALA A 434 -13.91 -16.09 -6.35
C ALA A 434 -15.15 -15.38 -5.77
N LEU A 435 -15.45 -14.15 -6.23
CA LEU A 435 -16.68 -13.43 -5.83
C LEU A 435 -17.95 -14.14 -6.29
N LYS A 436 -17.97 -14.61 -7.54
CA LYS A 436 -19.08 -15.39 -8.07
C LYS A 436 -19.32 -16.69 -7.29
N ASN A 437 -18.24 -17.45 -7.02
CA ASN A 437 -18.32 -18.69 -6.25
C ASN A 437 -18.73 -18.45 -4.79
N ALA A 438 -18.44 -17.27 -4.24
CA ALA A 438 -18.91 -16.85 -2.92
C ALA A 438 -20.41 -16.48 -2.89
N GLY A 439 -21.06 -16.38 -4.06
CA GLY A 439 -22.51 -16.11 -4.18
C GLY A 439 -22.87 -14.67 -4.57
N PHE A 440 -21.89 -13.81 -4.80
CA PHE A 440 -22.14 -12.44 -5.21
C PHE A 440 -22.57 -12.32 -6.68
N THR A 441 -23.47 -11.38 -6.96
CA THR A 441 -23.86 -11.02 -8.32
C THR A 441 -23.12 -9.78 -8.77
N PHE A 442 -22.47 -9.86 -9.93
CA PHE A 442 -21.74 -8.73 -10.53
C PHE A 442 -22.72 -7.65 -11.02
N ILE A 443 -22.52 -6.40 -10.59
CA ILE A 443 -23.29 -5.24 -11.01
C ILE A 443 -22.57 -4.47 -12.12
N GLY A 444 -21.26 -4.28 -11.94
CA GLY A 444 -20.47 -3.51 -12.91
C GLY A 444 -19.08 -3.18 -12.40
N ALA A 445 -18.32 -2.50 -13.27
CA ALA A 445 -16.99 -1.99 -12.95
C ALA A 445 -16.81 -0.57 -13.52
N SER A 446 -16.29 0.35 -12.70
CA SER A 446 -15.98 1.72 -13.10
C SER A 446 -14.48 1.91 -13.24
N PRO A 447 -13.96 2.27 -14.42
CA PRO A 447 -12.54 2.54 -14.61
C PRO A 447 -12.14 3.86 -13.92
N GLN A 448 -11.00 3.87 -13.23
CA GLN A 448 -10.43 5.03 -12.56
C GLN A 448 -9.02 5.28 -13.12
N PRO A 449 -8.85 6.18 -14.08
CA PRO A 449 -7.53 6.49 -14.63
C PRO A 449 -6.66 7.18 -13.57
N TYR A 450 -5.37 6.82 -13.53
CA TYR A 450 -4.39 7.56 -12.76
C TYR A 450 -4.17 8.92 -13.42
N LEU A 451 -4.53 9.98 -12.73
CA LEU A 451 -4.17 11.35 -13.11
C LEU A 451 -2.69 11.59 -12.77
N GLU A 452 -2.01 12.46 -13.51
CA GLU A 452 -0.56 12.72 -13.42
C GLU A 452 -0.04 12.97 -11.99
N ALA A 453 -0.87 13.47 -11.08
CA ALA A 453 -0.54 13.67 -9.66
C ALA A 453 -0.36 12.37 -8.84
N TYR A 454 -0.78 11.21 -9.37
CA TYR A 454 -0.67 9.88 -8.73
C TYR A 454 0.33 8.95 -9.42
N GLU A 455 0.95 9.36 -10.51
CA GLU A 455 2.12 8.66 -10.99
C GLU A 455 3.21 8.74 -9.91
N THR A 456 3.17 7.77 -8.99
CA THR A 456 4.37 7.55 -8.17
C THR A 456 5.50 7.34 -9.15
N THR A 457 6.68 7.84 -8.85
CA THR A 457 7.88 7.72 -9.69
C THR A 457 8.11 6.28 -10.14
N PHE A 458 7.63 5.31 -9.35
CA PHE A 458 7.68 3.89 -9.65
C PHE A 458 6.71 3.48 -10.77
N HIS A 459 5.47 3.96 -10.79
CA HIS A 459 4.52 3.70 -11.89
C HIS A 459 4.93 4.42 -13.17
N ALA A 460 5.48 5.61 -13.08
CA ALA A 460 6.01 6.34 -14.23
C ALA A 460 7.25 5.66 -14.84
N MET A 461 8.03 4.94 -14.02
CA MET A 461 9.21 4.19 -14.49
C MET A 461 8.85 2.80 -15.04
N GLN A 462 7.76 2.18 -14.61
CA GLN A 462 7.30 0.93 -15.18
C GLN A 462 6.61 1.19 -16.52
N VAL A 463 7.31 0.80 -17.55
CA VAL A 463 6.94 0.96 -18.96
C VAL A 463 5.58 0.32 -19.29
N ASP A 464 5.20 -0.71 -18.56
CA ASP A 464 4.07 -1.61 -18.81
C ASP A 464 3.03 -1.58 -17.67
N ALA A 465 3.09 -0.62 -16.75
CA ALA A 465 2.08 -0.50 -15.70
C ALA A 465 0.74 -0.03 -16.30
N MET A 466 -0.35 -0.65 -15.87
CA MET A 466 -1.69 -0.13 -16.18
C MET A 466 -1.86 1.23 -15.49
N ASN A 467 -2.34 2.24 -16.22
CA ASN A 467 -2.52 3.60 -15.70
C ASN A 467 -3.95 3.82 -15.17
N PHE A 468 -4.64 2.77 -14.78
CA PHE A 468 -6.00 2.86 -14.24
C PHE A 468 -6.28 1.70 -13.30
N ASP A 469 -7.12 1.96 -12.30
CA ASP A 469 -7.75 0.94 -11.47
C ASP A 469 -9.19 0.72 -11.93
N PHE A 470 -9.79 -0.38 -11.49
CA PHE A 470 -11.23 -0.57 -11.57
C PHE A 470 -11.83 -0.56 -10.16
N ILE A 471 -13.01 0.03 -10.04
CA ILE A 471 -13.89 -0.15 -8.89
C ILE A 471 -14.96 -1.14 -9.31
N PHE A 472 -14.95 -2.32 -8.71
CA PHE A 472 -15.89 -3.40 -8.93
C PHE A 472 -17.06 -3.29 -7.95
N PHE A 473 -18.25 -3.57 -8.45
CA PHE A 473 -19.49 -3.54 -7.68
C PHE A 473 -20.20 -4.88 -7.79
N TYR A 474 -20.52 -5.46 -6.64
CA TYR A 474 -21.26 -6.70 -6.50
C TYR A 474 -22.35 -6.53 -5.44
N ILE A 475 -23.41 -7.36 -5.51
CA ILE A 475 -24.53 -7.34 -4.56
C ILE A 475 -24.77 -8.74 -3.99
N LYS A 476 -25.15 -8.80 -2.70
CA LYS A 476 -25.79 -9.97 -2.10
C LYS A 476 -27.27 -9.91 -2.38
N ASN A 477 -27.78 -10.79 -3.25
CA ASN A 477 -29.19 -10.82 -3.60
C ASN A 477 -30.08 -11.17 -2.40
N GLU A 478 -31.26 -10.57 -2.30
CA GLU A 478 -32.24 -10.81 -1.24
C GLU A 478 -32.94 -12.18 -1.40
N THR A 479 -33.07 -12.65 -2.63
CA THR A 479 -33.64 -13.96 -3.02
C THR A 479 -32.94 -14.44 -4.30
N HIS A 480 -32.98 -15.73 -4.59
CA HIS A 480 -32.55 -16.28 -5.88
C HIS A 480 -33.40 -15.68 -7.02
N HIS A 481 -33.13 -14.42 -7.39
CA HIS A 481 -33.65 -13.89 -8.64
C HIS A 481 -32.98 -14.68 -9.77
N ASN A 482 -33.83 -15.38 -10.54
CA ASN A 482 -33.48 -16.10 -11.73
C ASN A 482 -32.47 -15.29 -12.54
N SER A 483 -31.36 -15.92 -12.86
CA SER A 483 -30.39 -15.42 -13.83
C SER A 483 -31.13 -14.76 -14.99
N CYS A 484 -30.66 -13.59 -15.41
CA CYS A 484 -31.10 -13.01 -16.68
C CYS A 484 -30.78 -13.99 -17.82
N ASN A 485 -31.69 -14.91 -18.07
CA ASN A 485 -31.63 -15.91 -19.13
C ASN A 485 -31.89 -15.24 -20.49
N GLY A 486 -31.00 -14.36 -20.96
CA GLY A 486 -31.23 -13.65 -22.21
C GLY A 486 -30.00 -13.19 -22.98
N LYS A 487 -28.83 -13.25 -22.39
CA LYS A 487 -27.60 -12.91 -23.13
C LYS A 487 -26.91 -14.19 -23.58
N SER A 488 -26.64 -14.32 -24.90
CA SER A 488 -25.78 -15.38 -25.40
C SER A 488 -24.45 -15.35 -24.68
N ASN A 489 -24.05 -16.48 -24.12
CA ASN A 489 -22.73 -16.64 -23.52
C ASN A 489 -21.67 -16.38 -24.59
N LEU A 490 -20.74 -15.46 -24.30
CA LEU A 490 -19.62 -15.16 -25.18
C LEU A 490 -18.70 -16.39 -25.25
N THR A 491 -18.55 -16.98 -26.42
CA THR A 491 -17.60 -18.09 -26.62
C THR A 491 -16.16 -17.58 -26.70
N LEU A 492 -15.19 -18.46 -26.52
CA LEU A 492 -13.77 -18.10 -26.65
C LEU A 492 -13.42 -17.59 -28.06
N ASN A 493 -14.08 -18.12 -29.10
CA ASN A 493 -13.89 -17.68 -30.48
C ASN A 493 -14.47 -16.28 -30.68
N GLU A 494 -15.67 -16.01 -30.22
CA GLU A 494 -16.28 -14.67 -30.30
C GLU A 494 -15.44 -13.66 -29.50
N LEU A 495 -14.94 -14.02 -28.30
CA LEU A 495 -14.01 -13.18 -27.55
C LEU A 495 -12.77 -12.85 -28.40
N ARG A 496 -12.19 -13.85 -29.10
CA ARG A 496 -11.03 -13.65 -29.98
C ARG A 496 -11.33 -12.65 -31.09
N GLU A 497 -12.47 -12.80 -31.78
CA GLU A 497 -12.88 -11.92 -32.87
C GLU A 497 -13.01 -10.47 -32.37
N VAL A 498 -13.65 -10.26 -31.22
CA VAL A 498 -13.82 -8.93 -30.65
C VAL A 498 -12.47 -8.33 -30.21
N LEU A 499 -11.58 -9.11 -29.60
CA LEU A 499 -10.24 -8.65 -29.22
C LEU A 499 -9.41 -8.25 -30.44
N MET A 500 -9.48 -9.02 -31.52
CA MET A 500 -8.80 -8.71 -32.79
C MET A 500 -9.39 -7.48 -33.47
N HIS A 501 -10.70 -7.31 -33.45
CA HIS A 501 -11.35 -6.11 -33.98
C HIS A 501 -10.91 -4.84 -33.24
N GLU A 502 -10.90 -4.87 -31.92
CA GLU A 502 -10.40 -3.74 -31.09
C GLU A 502 -8.91 -3.46 -31.35
N LEU A 503 -8.12 -4.50 -31.62
CA LEU A 503 -6.71 -4.34 -31.99
C LEU A 503 -6.55 -3.58 -33.30
N GLU A 504 -7.32 -3.93 -34.31
CA GLU A 504 -7.30 -3.24 -35.61
C GLU A 504 -7.75 -1.77 -35.49
N LEU A 505 -8.76 -1.49 -34.66
CA LEU A 505 -9.14 -0.11 -34.33
C LEU A 505 -8.03 0.65 -33.59
N CYS A 506 -7.32 -0.04 -32.69
CA CYS A 506 -6.17 0.51 -31.98
C CYS A 506 -5.01 0.82 -32.95
N LYS A 507 -4.71 -0.08 -33.91
CA LYS A 507 -3.69 0.14 -34.94
C LYS A 507 -4.00 1.36 -35.80
N LYS A 508 -5.24 1.54 -36.23
CA LYS A 508 -5.67 2.73 -36.98
C LYS A 508 -5.50 4.06 -36.24
N ARG A 509 -5.54 4.03 -34.90
CA ARG A 509 -5.38 5.22 -34.04
C ARG A 509 -3.97 5.38 -33.48
N GLU A 510 -3.02 4.53 -33.83
CA GLU A 510 -1.66 4.48 -33.28
C GLU A 510 -1.65 4.42 -31.74
N CYS A 511 -2.53 3.61 -31.11
CA CYS A 511 -2.56 3.49 -29.66
C CYS A 511 -1.47 2.56 -29.12
N ILE A 512 -1.03 2.84 -27.90
CA ILE A 512 -0.05 2.02 -27.17
C ILE A 512 -0.72 0.85 -26.44
N GLU A 513 0.07 -0.15 -26.04
CA GLU A 513 -0.43 -1.36 -25.36
C GLU A 513 -1.38 -1.07 -24.20
N LYS A 514 -1.05 -0.13 -23.34
CA LYS A 514 -1.89 0.22 -22.18
C LYS A 514 -3.28 0.76 -22.58
N GLU A 515 -3.38 1.48 -23.68
CA GLU A 515 -4.66 1.98 -24.22
C GLU A 515 -5.49 0.86 -24.81
N TYR A 516 -4.84 -0.09 -25.48
CA TYR A 516 -5.50 -1.32 -25.95
C TYR A 516 -6.01 -2.14 -24.76
N ARG A 517 -5.17 -2.40 -23.76
CA ARG A 517 -5.58 -3.11 -22.52
C ARG A 517 -6.79 -2.42 -21.88
N ALA A 518 -6.79 -1.09 -21.73
CA ALA A 518 -7.90 -0.35 -21.14
C ALA A 518 -9.24 -0.57 -21.86
N LYS A 519 -9.21 -0.72 -23.19
CA LYS A 519 -10.41 -0.94 -23.99
C LYS A 519 -10.93 -2.37 -23.91
N VAL A 520 -10.04 -3.35 -23.85
CA VAL A 520 -10.44 -4.76 -23.92
C VAL A 520 -10.70 -5.40 -22.57
N TYR A 521 -10.21 -4.82 -21.47
CA TYR A 521 -10.49 -5.36 -20.13
C TYR A 521 -11.99 -5.47 -19.81
N PRO A 522 -12.86 -4.52 -20.13
CA PRO A 522 -14.30 -4.68 -19.96
C PRO A 522 -14.88 -5.89 -20.70
N LEU A 523 -14.34 -6.23 -21.86
CA LEU A 523 -14.76 -7.40 -22.65
C LEU A 523 -14.32 -8.70 -21.98
N LEU A 524 -13.07 -8.75 -21.50
CA LEU A 524 -12.56 -9.86 -20.70
C LEU A 524 -13.37 -10.06 -19.43
N MET A 525 -13.73 -8.98 -18.72
CA MET A 525 -14.56 -9.04 -17.52
C MET A 525 -15.94 -9.64 -17.81
N ARG A 526 -16.57 -9.32 -18.95
CA ARG A 526 -17.83 -9.97 -19.36
C ARG A 526 -17.66 -11.47 -19.56
N TYR A 527 -16.55 -11.89 -20.17
CA TYR A 527 -16.23 -13.30 -20.31
C TYR A 527 -15.98 -13.96 -18.95
N PHE A 528 -15.21 -13.33 -18.06
CA PHE A 528 -14.92 -13.84 -16.74
C PHE A 528 -16.18 -13.95 -15.85
N ASP A 529 -17.11 -13.00 -15.95
CA ASP A 529 -18.37 -13.04 -15.20
C ASP A 529 -19.23 -14.26 -15.57
N GLN A 530 -19.19 -14.72 -16.82
CA GLN A 530 -19.89 -15.93 -17.23
C GLN A 530 -19.10 -17.23 -16.97
N SER A 531 -17.77 -17.17 -16.81
CA SER A 531 -16.90 -18.34 -16.59
C SER A 531 -17.26 -19.07 -15.29
N LYS A 532 -17.09 -20.39 -15.30
CA LYS A 532 -17.41 -21.28 -14.17
C LYS A 532 -16.17 -21.90 -13.53
N THR A 533 -15.04 -21.88 -14.24
CA THR A 533 -13.81 -22.56 -13.82
C THR A 533 -12.57 -21.69 -14.09
N MET A 534 -11.52 -21.93 -13.30
CA MET A 534 -10.20 -21.31 -13.54
C MET A 534 -9.63 -21.70 -14.92
N ASN A 535 -9.97 -22.87 -15.46
CA ASN A 535 -9.48 -23.26 -16.80
C ASN A 535 -10.05 -22.37 -17.90
N GLU A 536 -11.32 -21.97 -17.84
CA GLU A 536 -11.91 -21.01 -18.77
C GLU A 536 -11.24 -19.63 -18.67
N ILE A 537 -10.99 -19.16 -17.45
CA ILE A 537 -10.24 -17.92 -17.17
C ILE A 537 -8.84 -17.98 -17.79
N LEU A 538 -8.12 -19.09 -17.56
CA LEU A 538 -6.77 -19.28 -18.09
C LEU A 538 -6.74 -19.32 -19.61
N GLN A 539 -7.73 -19.95 -20.27
CA GLN A 539 -7.82 -19.98 -21.73
C GLN A 539 -8.01 -18.57 -22.31
N ALA A 540 -8.94 -17.79 -21.76
CA ALA A 540 -9.19 -16.43 -22.22
C ALA A 540 -7.98 -15.50 -21.94
N SER A 541 -7.34 -15.63 -20.78
CA SER A 541 -6.16 -14.87 -20.43
C SER A 541 -4.97 -15.19 -21.34
N ARG A 542 -4.73 -16.46 -21.64
CA ARG A 542 -3.67 -16.89 -22.58
C ARG A 542 -3.94 -16.39 -23.99
N LEU A 543 -5.19 -16.44 -24.46
CA LEU A 543 -5.59 -15.88 -25.75
C LEU A 543 -5.25 -14.38 -25.80
N PHE A 544 -5.66 -13.62 -24.79
CA PHE A 544 -5.39 -12.18 -24.70
C PHE A 544 -3.87 -11.87 -24.68
N GLU A 545 -3.10 -12.52 -23.82
CA GLU A 545 -1.65 -12.30 -23.76
C GLU A 545 -0.92 -12.76 -25.03
N SER A 546 -1.43 -13.77 -25.73
CA SER A 546 -0.87 -14.18 -27.03
C SER A 546 -1.05 -13.10 -28.09
N ILE A 547 -2.20 -12.40 -28.11
CA ILE A 547 -2.47 -11.27 -29.01
C ILE A 547 -1.51 -10.11 -28.68
N ILE A 548 -1.36 -9.75 -27.41
CA ILE A 548 -0.41 -8.70 -26.99
C ILE A 548 1.02 -9.04 -27.43
N LYS A 549 1.44 -10.28 -27.21
CA LYS A 549 2.79 -10.75 -27.56
C LYS A 549 3.05 -10.72 -29.07
N SER A 550 2.09 -11.13 -29.88
CA SER A 550 2.21 -11.09 -31.35
C SER A 550 2.38 -9.68 -31.90
N GLU A 551 1.86 -8.66 -31.21
CA GLU A 551 1.89 -7.25 -31.60
C GLU A 551 2.93 -6.42 -30.83
N SER A 552 3.81 -7.08 -30.09
CA SER A 552 4.81 -6.42 -29.22
C SER A 552 5.68 -5.41 -29.98
N ASP A 553 6.07 -5.71 -31.23
CA ASP A 553 6.92 -4.81 -32.02
C ASP A 553 6.15 -3.59 -32.52
N TYR A 554 4.89 -3.74 -32.89
CA TYR A 554 3.99 -2.63 -33.19
C TYR A 554 3.88 -1.67 -31.99
N PHE A 555 3.56 -2.18 -30.81
CA PHE A 555 3.43 -1.35 -29.61
C PHE A 555 4.74 -0.65 -29.21
N LYS A 556 5.90 -1.32 -29.38
CA LYS A 556 7.23 -0.70 -29.17
C LYS A 556 7.49 0.43 -30.15
N GLU A 557 7.12 0.27 -31.43
CA GLU A 557 7.30 1.28 -32.47
C GLU A 557 6.46 2.54 -32.20
N VAL A 558 5.16 2.36 -31.97
CA VAL A 558 4.25 3.48 -31.63
C VAL A 558 4.75 4.25 -30.43
N ARG A 559 5.20 3.54 -29.40
CA ARG A 559 5.77 4.16 -28.22
C ARG A 559 7.03 4.99 -28.52
N ARG A 560 7.96 4.48 -29.33
CA ARG A 560 9.16 5.22 -29.77
C ARG A 560 8.77 6.52 -30.47
N LYS A 561 7.77 6.48 -31.35
CA LYS A 561 7.22 7.67 -32.06
C LYS A 561 6.71 8.71 -31.05
N ILE A 562 5.95 8.30 -30.03
CA ILE A 562 5.40 9.21 -29.01
C ILE A 562 6.51 9.84 -28.16
N VAL A 563 7.47 9.05 -27.69
CA VAL A 563 8.60 9.55 -26.89
C VAL A 563 9.43 10.57 -27.67
N ASN A 564 9.69 10.29 -28.95
CA ASN A 564 10.45 11.20 -29.82
C ASN A 564 9.69 12.49 -30.11
N LYS A 565 8.35 12.44 -30.30
CA LYS A 565 7.51 13.64 -30.42
C LYS A 565 7.57 14.51 -29.14
N ARG A 566 7.57 13.91 -27.94
CA ARG A 566 7.69 14.63 -26.66
C ARG A 566 9.06 15.25 -26.47
N LYS A 567 10.17 14.58 -26.86
CA LYS A 567 11.53 15.14 -26.80
C LYS A 567 11.74 16.32 -27.75
N ARG A 568 11.08 16.36 -28.90
CA ARG A 568 11.17 17.48 -29.87
C ARG A 568 10.35 18.70 -29.46
N ARG A 569 9.43 18.58 -28.48
CA ARG A 569 8.59 19.67 -27.96
C ARG A 569 9.11 20.28 -26.64
N ARG A 570 10.16 19.70 -26.07
CA ARG A 570 10.96 20.26 -24.96
C ARG A 570 12.24 20.86 -25.51
#